data_5a5f6c1a5cce304a9a79e920e007d5bc
#
_entry.id   5a5f6c1a5cce304a9a79e920e007d5bc
#
_cell.length_a   1.000
_cell.length_b   1.000
_cell.length_c   1.000
_cell.angle_alpha   90.00
_cell.angle_beta   90.00
_cell.angle_gamma   90.00
#
_symmetry.space_group_name_H-M   'P 1'
#
loop_
_entity.id
_entity.type
_entity.pdbx_description
1 polymer ?
#
loop_
_entity_poly.entity_id
_entity_poly.type
_entity_poly.pdbx_seq_one_letter_code
_entity_poly.pdbx_strand_id
1 'polypeptide(L)'
;MALMSVEAVRLLQLKSVARSEPERPAEEVVPELWILMLILARKLPRGKKMTVGEFYRGMAKLGGFIGRKSDGEPGWITIWRGWERLNTLVRGAELADELKDLRRNCG
;
A
#
# COMPACT_ATOMS: atom_id res chain seq x y z
N MET A 1 24.18 -8.54 -12.43
CA MET A 1 23.59 -7.20 -12.32
C MET A 1 22.10 -7.33 -11.94
N ALA A 2 21.76 -6.92 -10.77
CA ALA A 2 20.36 -6.99 -10.33
C ALA A 2 19.60 -5.79 -10.87
N LEU A 3 18.68 -6.04 -11.78
CA LEU A 3 17.77 -5.00 -12.24
C LEU A 3 16.69 -4.84 -11.19
N MET A 4 16.58 -3.66 -10.60
CA MET A 4 15.49 -3.38 -9.68
C MET A 4 14.19 -3.32 -10.47
N SER A 5 13.19 -4.04 -10.00
CA SER A 5 11.86 -3.97 -10.60
C SER A 5 11.27 -2.58 -10.43
N VAL A 6 10.29 -2.23 -11.26
CA VAL A 6 9.57 -0.96 -11.15
C VAL A 6 8.91 -0.85 -9.77
N GLU A 7 8.38 -1.96 -9.26
CA GLU A 7 7.77 -1.99 -7.93
C GLU A 7 8.79 -1.66 -6.82
N ALA A 8 10.00 -2.20 -6.93
CA ALA A 8 11.04 -1.93 -5.93
C ALA A 8 11.42 -0.45 -5.93
N VAL A 9 11.54 0.15 -7.11
CA VAL A 9 11.84 1.59 -7.21
C VAL A 9 10.72 2.43 -6.60
N ARG A 10 9.48 2.10 -6.90
CA ARG A 10 8.32 2.80 -6.32
C ARG A 10 8.30 2.69 -4.81
N LEU A 11 8.60 1.50 -4.29
CA LEU A 11 8.63 1.28 -2.85
C LEU A 11 9.75 2.08 -2.18
N LEU A 12 10.91 2.17 -2.80
CA LEU A 12 12.01 2.99 -2.30
C LEU A 12 11.64 4.47 -2.29
N GLN A 13 10.96 4.96 -3.32
CA GLN A 13 10.48 6.33 -3.38
C GLN A 13 9.47 6.60 -2.28
N LEU A 14 8.54 5.68 -2.07
CA LEU A 14 7.55 5.78 -0.99
C LEU A 14 8.23 5.83 0.37
N LYS A 15 9.22 4.97 0.58
CA LYS A 15 10.00 4.95 1.82
C LYS A 15 10.67 6.30 2.07
N SER A 16 11.27 6.86 1.04
CA SER A 16 11.95 8.16 1.11
C SER A 16 10.97 9.27 1.49
N VAL A 17 9.81 9.33 0.83
CA VAL A 17 8.80 10.35 1.12
C VAL A 17 8.22 10.16 2.53
N ALA A 18 7.98 8.92 2.94
CA ALA A 18 7.48 8.62 4.28
C ALA A 18 8.45 9.09 5.37
N ARG A 19 9.73 9.08 5.06
CA ARG A 19 10.78 9.49 5.98
C ARG A 19 10.94 11.01 6.04
N SER A 20 10.93 11.68 4.87
CA SER A 20 11.16 13.11 4.77
C SER A 20 9.88 13.94 4.91
N GLU A 21 8.75 13.43 4.45
CA GLU A 21 7.48 14.14 4.45
C GLU A 21 6.34 13.26 4.92
N PRO A 22 6.40 12.73 6.18
CA PRO A 22 5.39 11.77 6.64
C PRO A 22 3.97 12.36 6.73
N GLU A 23 3.84 13.66 6.84
CA GLU A 23 2.55 14.34 6.94
C GLU A 23 1.92 14.69 5.61
N ARG A 24 2.64 14.45 4.51
CA ARG A 24 2.12 14.69 3.17
C ARG A 24 0.92 13.78 2.91
N PRO A 25 -0.15 14.28 2.24
CA PRO A 25 -1.29 13.41 1.92
C PRO A 25 -0.88 12.23 1.07
N ALA A 26 -1.33 11.04 1.45
CA ALA A 26 -1.00 9.80 0.71
C ALA A 26 -1.52 9.85 -0.73
N GLU A 27 -2.64 10.52 -0.96
CA GLU A 27 -3.25 10.64 -2.30
C GLU A 27 -2.35 11.35 -3.31
N GLU A 28 -1.38 12.14 -2.84
CA GLU A 28 -0.41 12.81 -3.72
C GLU A 28 0.72 11.89 -4.16
N VAL A 29 0.90 10.77 -3.48
CA VAL A 29 2.05 9.88 -3.69
C VAL A 29 1.65 8.53 -4.25
N VAL A 30 0.50 8.00 -3.83
CA VAL A 30 0.01 6.69 -4.26
C VAL A 30 -1.39 6.81 -4.86
N PRO A 31 -1.76 5.90 -5.79
CA PRO A 31 -3.11 5.91 -6.36
C PRO A 31 -4.17 5.67 -5.29
N GLU A 32 -5.34 6.28 -5.49
CA GLU A 32 -6.46 6.18 -4.55
C GLU A 32 -6.84 4.72 -4.25
N LEU A 33 -6.81 3.86 -5.27
CA LEU A 33 -7.20 2.46 -5.08
C LEU A 33 -6.32 1.76 -4.04
N TRP A 34 -5.03 2.08 -4.00
CA TRP A 34 -4.12 1.51 -3.00
C TRP A 34 -4.50 1.95 -1.59
N ILE A 35 -4.89 3.21 -1.43
CA ILE A 35 -5.32 3.75 -0.14
C ILE A 35 -6.61 3.06 0.31
N LEU A 36 -7.58 2.95 -0.60
CA LEU A 36 -8.86 2.30 -0.30
C LEU A 36 -8.69 0.83 0.07
N MET A 37 -7.83 0.12 -0.66
CA MET A 37 -7.59 -1.29 -0.37
C MET A 37 -6.89 -1.48 0.97
N LEU A 38 -5.99 -0.58 1.33
CA LEU A 38 -5.34 -0.63 2.64
C LEU A 38 -6.37 -0.39 3.76
N ILE A 39 -7.25 0.59 3.58
CA ILE A 39 -8.30 0.88 4.55
C ILE A 39 -9.17 -0.35 4.77
N LEU A 40 -9.58 -1.01 3.69
CA LEU A 40 -10.41 -2.21 3.78
C LEU A 40 -9.65 -3.38 4.42
N ALA A 41 -8.42 -3.60 4.00
CA ALA A 41 -7.61 -4.73 4.49
C ALA A 41 -7.30 -4.59 5.99
N ARG A 42 -7.07 -3.37 6.44
CA ARG A 42 -6.73 -3.08 7.83
C ARG A 42 -7.93 -2.67 8.69
N LYS A 43 -9.11 -2.58 8.09
CA LYS A 43 -10.34 -2.12 8.75
C LYS A 43 -10.14 -0.76 9.43
N LEU A 44 -9.53 0.15 8.71
CA LEU A 44 -9.25 1.49 9.22
C LEU A 44 -10.48 2.39 9.14
N PRO A 45 -10.55 3.46 9.95
CA PRO A 45 -11.65 4.40 9.88
C PRO A 45 -11.76 5.05 8.51
N ARG A 46 -12.99 5.20 8.03
CA ARG A 46 -13.28 5.84 6.74
C ARG A 46 -13.49 7.34 6.94
N GLY A 47 -13.25 8.10 5.87
CA GLY A 47 -13.50 9.53 5.87
C GLY A 47 -12.38 10.39 6.43
N LYS A 48 -11.32 9.78 6.93
CA LYS A 48 -10.15 10.49 7.41
C LYS A 48 -9.08 10.49 6.32
N LYS A 49 -8.48 11.65 6.07
CA LYS A 49 -7.37 11.74 5.11
C LYS A 49 -6.15 11.03 5.69
N MET A 50 -5.61 10.12 4.89
CA MET A 50 -4.43 9.36 5.28
C MET A 50 -3.17 10.10 4.86
N THR A 51 -2.17 10.14 5.73
CA THR A 51 -0.86 10.68 5.40
C THR A 51 0.03 9.58 4.84
N VAL A 52 1.12 9.98 4.17
CA VAL A 52 2.11 9.04 3.63
C VAL A 52 2.69 8.18 4.75
N GLY A 53 2.98 8.78 5.91
CA GLY A 53 3.48 8.04 7.06
C GLY A 53 2.49 6.98 7.55
N GLU A 54 1.22 7.34 7.62
CA GLU A 54 0.18 6.40 8.02
C GLU A 54 0.01 5.27 7.00
N PHE A 55 0.06 5.61 5.72
CA PHE A 55 -0.01 4.62 4.64
C PHE A 55 1.16 3.63 4.75
N TYR A 56 2.37 4.16 4.90
CA TYR A 56 3.58 3.35 4.99
C TYR A 56 3.53 2.39 6.18
N ARG A 57 3.13 2.89 7.35
CA ARG A 57 3.00 2.08 8.56
C ARG A 57 1.89 1.04 8.43
N GLY A 58 0.77 1.41 7.84
CA GLY A 58 -0.34 0.48 7.60
C GLY A 58 0.08 -0.65 6.68
N MET A 59 0.84 -0.34 5.65
CA MET A 59 1.38 -1.31 4.73
C MET A 59 2.38 -2.24 5.44
N ALA A 60 3.23 -1.69 6.30
CA ALA A 60 4.17 -2.47 7.08
C ALA A 60 3.43 -3.46 7.99
N LYS A 61 2.37 -3.01 8.64
CA LYS A 61 1.55 -3.87 9.49
C LYS A 61 0.89 -4.99 8.69
N LEU A 62 0.48 -4.71 7.47
CA LEU A 62 -0.05 -5.72 6.57
C LEU A 62 1.03 -6.79 6.27
N GLY A 63 2.30 -6.40 6.27
CA GLY A 63 3.44 -7.30 6.08
C GLY A 63 3.92 -7.99 7.36
N GLY A 64 3.25 -7.77 8.48
CA GLY A 64 3.56 -8.43 9.74
C GLY A 64 4.26 -7.56 10.79
N PHE A 65 4.44 -6.26 10.53
CA PHE A 65 5.05 -5.36 11.49
C PHE A 65 4.13 -5.15 12.69
N ILE A 66 4.66 -5.38 13.89
CA ILE A 66 3.87 -5.26 15.12
C ILE A 66 3.85 -3.82 15.64
N GLY A 67 4.93 -3.08 15.45
CA GLY A 67 4.99 -1.68 15.84
C GLY A 67 5.25 -1.43 17.32
N ARG A 68 5.98 -2.35 17.99
CA ARG A 68 6.36 -2.15 19.37
C ARG A 68 7.40 -1.05 19.48
N LYS A 69 7.46 -0.39 20.63
CA LYS A 69 8.46 0.66 20.87
C LYS A 69 9.90 0.17 20.64
N SER A 70 10.16 -1.09 20.96
CA SER A 70 11.48 -1.70 20.79
C SER A 70 11.82 -2.08 19.36
N ASP A 71 10.82 -2.14 18.47
CA ASP A 71 11.01 -2.61 17.10
C ASP A 71 11.58 -1.53 16.16
N GLY A 72 11.51 -0.26 16.56
CA GLY A 72 11.95 0.83 15.70
C GLY A 72 11.13 0.93 14.42
N GLU A 73 11.80 1.24 13.32
CA GLU A 73 11.17 1.31 12.01
C GLU A 73 11.06 -0.07 11.35
N PRO A 74 10.05 -0.29 10.51
CA PRO A 74 9.92 -1.57 9.80
C PRO A 74 11.12 -1.86 8.92
N GLY A 75 11.59 -3.11 8.94
CA GLY A 75 12.66 -3.56 8.06
C GLY A 75 12.20 -3.69 6.61
N TRP A 76 13.15 -3.71 5.69
CA TRP A 76 12.86 -3.79 4.25
C TRP A 76 12.00 -5.01 3.88
N ILE A 77 12.31 -6.18 4.45
CA ILE A 77 11.56 -7.41 4.14
C ILE A 77 10.10 -7.27 4.55
N THR A 78 9.84 -6.67 5.71
CA THR A 78 8.47 -6.47 6.21
C THR A 78 7.70 -5.52 5.31
N ILE A 79 8.33 -4.43 4.91
CA ILE A 79 7.74 -3.45 3.98
C ILE A 79 7.46 -4.10 2.63
N TRP A 80 8.41 -4.88 2.12
CA TRP A 80 8.25 -5.57 0.84
C TRP A 80 7.06 -6.55 0.88
N ARG A 81 6.93 -7.31 1.96
CA ARG A 81 5.79 -8.22 2.13
C ARG A 81 4.47 -7.47 2.16
N GLY A 82 4.44 -6.34 2.87
CA GLY A 82 3.24 -5.51 2.90
C GLY A 82 2.89 -4.97 1.53
N TRP A 83 3.89 -4.50 0.81
CA TRP A 83 3.72 -4.01 -0.56
C TRP A 83 3.15 -5.10 -1.47
N GLU A 84 3.73 -6.30 -1.43
CA GLU A 84 3.26 -7.43 -2.25
C GLU A 84 1.82 -7.81 -1.94
N ARG A 85 1.46 -7.86 -0.66
CA ARG A 85 0.10 -8.18 -0.24
C ARG A 85 -0.88 -7.12 -0.74
N LEU A 86 -0.53 -5.86 -0.56
CA LEU A 86 -1.38 -4.76 -1.01
C LEU A 86 -1.51 -4.76 -2.53
N ASN A 87 -0.41 -4.99 -3.24
CA ASN A 87 -0.43 -5.08 -4.71
C ASN A 87 -1.35 -6.20 -5.18
N THR A 88 -1.32 -7.35 -4.52
CA THR A 88 -2.22 -8.48 -4.84
C THR A 88 -3.68 -8.08 -4.65
N LEU A 89 -3.98 -7.38 -3.55
CA LEU A 89 -5.35 -6.91 -3.29
C LEU A 89 -5.82 -5.90 -4.33
N VAL A 90 -4.94 -4.98 -4.71
CA VAL A 90 -5.24 -3.97 -5.73
C VAL A 90 -5.52 -4.63 -7.08
N ARG A 91 -4.68 -5.59 -7.46
CA ARG A 91 -4.89 -6.34 -8.71
C ARG A 91 -6.19 -7.12 -8.69
N GLY A 92 -6.53 -7.70 -7.53
CA GLY A 92 -7.81 -8.38 -7.36
C GLY A 92 -8.99 -7.45 -7.56
N ALA A 93 -8.90 -6.22 -7.03
CA ALA A 93 -9.95 -5.22 -7.20
C ALA A 93 -10.11 -4.80 -8.67
N GLU A 94 -8.99 -4.62 -9.36
CA GLU A 94 -9.00 -4.29 -10.79
C GLU A 94 -9.62 -5.40 -11.62
N LEU A 95 -9.27 -6.65 -11.32
CA LEU A 95 -9.83 -7.81 -11.99
C LEU A 95 -11.33 -7.97 -11.71
N ALA A 96 -11.77 -7.61 -10.51
CA ALA A 96 -13.19 -7.64 -10.17
C ALA A 96 -13.99 -6.66 -11.03
N ASP A 97 -13.43 -5.48 -11.31
CA ASP A 97 -14.07 -4.52 -12.21
C ASP A 97 -14.14 -5.05 -13.63
N GLU A 98 -13.08 -5.67 -14.11
CA GLU A 98 -13.07 -6.30 -15.44
C GLU A 98 -14.08 -7.44 -15.51
N LEU A 99 -14.22 -8.21 -14.44
CA LEU A 99 -15.20 -9.29 -14.37
C LEU A 99 -16.63 -8.76 -14.48
N LYS A 100 -16.92 -7.64 -13.84
CA LYS A 100 -18.23 -7.00 -13.95
C LYS A 100 -18.52 -6.57 -15.37
N ASP A 101 -17.53 -5.97 -16.04
CA ASP A 101 -17.69 -5.55 -17.43
C ASP A 101 -17.89 -6.76 -18.35
N LEU A 102 -17.14 -7.83 -18.12
CA LEU A 102 -17.27 -9.06 -18.91
C LEU A 102 -18.66 -9.67 -18.76
N ARG A 103 -19.18 -9.73 -17.54
CA ARG A 103 -20.53 -10.24 -17.27
C ARG A 103 -21.59 -9.40 -17.94
N ARG A 104 -21.42 -8.07 -17.92
CA ARG A 104 -22.36 -7.15 -18.53
C ARG A 104 -22.42 -7.32 -20.03
N ASN A 105 -21.28 -7.59 -20.66
CA ASN A 105 -21.19 -7.76 -22.10
C ASN A 105 -21.60 -9.17 -22.57
N CYS A 106 -21.52 -10.16 -21.71
CA CYS A 106 -21.90 -11.54 -22.03
C CYS A 106 -23.37 -11.85 -21.72
N GLY A 107 -24.00 -10.99 -20.97
CA GLY A 107 -25.37 -11.18 -20.58
C GLY A 107 -26.34 -10.53 -21.51
#